data_16d4b883904465062a837076d7663aa7
#
_entry.id   16d4b883904465062a837076d7663aa7
#
_cell.length_a   1.000
_cell.length_b   1.000
_cell.length_c   1.000
_cell.angle_alpha   90.00
_cell.angle_beta   90.00
_cell.angle_gamma   90.00
#
_symmetry.space_group_name_H-M   'P 1'
#
loop_
_entity.id
_entity.type
_entity.pdbx_description
1 polymer ?
#
loop_
_entity_poly.entity_id
_entity_poly.type
_entity_poly.pdbx_seq_one_letter_code
_entity_poly.pdbx_strand_id
1 'polypeptide(L)'
;MRATLHVSLGLVFLTVAACSSSSTMVANSCGSSGAAANINATDAKVFSPSTATITHGQSVCWQNNGSSSHTVTSNDNTSFNSSLPSGQIFVHTFPTAGSFPYRCTIHAGMTGTITVN
;
A
#
# COMPACT_ATOMS: atom_id res chain seq x y z
N MET A 1 16.06 77.00 -0.54
CA MET A 1 15.26 75.89 0.03
C MET A 1 15.46 74.70 -0.86
N ARG A 2 16.17 73.71 -0.40
CA ARG A 2 16.42 72.47 -1.16
C ARG A 2 15.51 71.37 -0.56
N ALA A 3 14.55 70.90 -1.30
CA ALA A 3 13.75 69.73 -0.94
C ALA A 3 14.52 68.48 -1.31
N THR A 4 14.92 67.72 -0.31
CA THR A 4 15.52 66.39 -0.48
C THR A 4 14.42 65.35 -0.67
N LEU A 5 14.30 64.84 -1.85
CA LEU A 5 13.39 63.72 -2.16
C LEU A 5 14.03 62.41 -1.71
N HIS A 6 13.47 61.82 -0.64
CA HIS A 6 13.87 60.47 -0.22
C HIS A 6 13.09 59.47 -1.06
N VAL A 7 13.78 58.83 -1.99
CA VAL A 7 13.27 57.66 -2.70
C VAL A 7 13.46 56.49 -1.77
N SER A 8 12.36 56.03 -1.16
CA SER A 8 12.35 54.76 -0.39
C SER A 8 12.31 53.61 -1.39
N LEU A 9 13.42 52.93 -1.50
CA LEU A 9 13.51 51.68 -2.31
C LEU A 9 12.87 50.56 -1.54
N GLY A 10 11.60 50.30 -1.81
CA GLY A 10 10.88 49.16 -1.24
C GLY A 10 11.45 47.86 -1.77
N LEU A 11 12.13 47.12 -0.91
CA LEU A 11 12.60 45.77 -1.22
C LEU A 11 11.40 44.85 -1.24
N VAL A 12 10.93 44.51 -2.42
CA VAL A 12 9.88 43.49 -2.61
C VAL A 12 10.54 42.13 -2.38
N PHE A 13 10.30 41.54 -1.23
CA PHE A 13 10.60 40.14 -0.99
C PHE A 13 9.62 39.28 -1.79
N LEU A 14 10.07 38.77 -2.91
CA LEU A 14 9.38 37.75 -3.65
C LEU A 14 9.53 36.44 -2.88
N THR A 15 8.55 36.10 -2.05
CA THR A 15 8.49 34.79 -1.43
C THR A 15 8.18 33.77 -2.51
N VAL A 16 9.20 33.08 -2.96
CA VAL A 16 9.02 31.89 -3.79
C VAL A 16 8.37 30.83 -2.88
N ALA A 17 7.06 30.67 -3.00
CA ALA A 17 6.40 29.51 -2.43
C ALA A 17 6.96 28.30 -3.16
N ALA A 18 7.84 27.54 -2.48
CA ALA A 18 8.24 26.25 -2.95
C ALA A 18 7.00 25.36 -2.97
N CYS A 19 6.42 25.14 -4.15
CA CYS A 19 5.53 24.03 -4.34
C CYS A 19 6.34 22.76 -4.07
N SER A 20 6.23 22.21 -2.85
CA SER A 20 6.60 20.82 -2.64
C SER A 20 5.65 20.02 -3.50
N SER A 21 6.12 19.58 -4.67
CA SER A 21 5.48 18.52 -5.42
C SER A 21 5.49 17.33 -4.50
N SER A 22 4.34 17.02 -3.88
CA SER A 22 4.12 15.69 -3.35
C SER A 22 4.17 14.77 -4.56
N SER A 23 5.34 14.17 -4.79
CA SER A 23 5.40 12.97 -5.59
C SER A 23 4.46 12.00 -4.91
N THR A 24 3.36 11.69 -5.57
CA THR A 24 2.55 10.53 -5.27
C THR A 24 3.49 9.34 -5.45
N MET A 25 4.16 8.96 -4.36
CA MET A 25 4.83 7.68 -4.27
C MET A 25 3.72 6.66 -4.45
N VAL A 26 3.65 6.06 -5.63
CA VAL A 26 2.88 4.83 -5.80
C VAL A 26 3.48 3.88 -4.76
N ALA A 27 2.69 3.51 -3.76
CA ALA A 27 3.16 2.66 -2.68
C ALA A 27 3.44 1.27 -3.28
N ASN A 28 4.71 1.01 -3.62
CA ASN A 28 5.18 -0.31 -4.04
C ASN A 28 5.61 -1.15 -2.83
N SER A 29 5.19 -0.75 -1.64
CA SER A 29 5.51 -1.40 -0.38
C SER A 29 4.33 -1.33 0.56
N CYS A 30 4.03 -2.43 1.21
CA CYS A 30 2.99 -2.51 2.23
C CYS A 30 3.25 -1.58 3.43
N GLY A 31 4.50 -1.22 3.72
CA GLY A 31 4.84 -0.29 4.79
C GLY A 31 4.22 1.10 4.62
N SER A 32 3.86 1.50 3.41
CA SER A 32 3.23 2.79 3.11
C SER A 32 1.72 2.70 2.90
N SER A 33 1.14 1.51 2.96
CA SER A 33 -0.27 1.27 2.60
C SER A 33 -1.27 1.65 3.69
N GLY A 34 -0.82 1.78 4.95
CA GLY A 34 -1.70 1.95 6.11
C GLY A 34 -2.50 0.69 6.48
N ALA A 35 -2.16 -0.47 5.91
CA ALA A 35 -2.81 -1.73 6.21
C ALA A 35 -2.50 -2.20 7.64
N ALA A 36 -3.46 -2.86 8.27
CA ALA A 36 -3.32 -3.41 9.63
C ALA A 36 -2.40 -4.64 9.67
N ALA A 37 -2.28 -5.37 8.56
CA ALA A 37 -1.38 -6.51 8.43
C ALA A 37 -0.71 -6.50 7.05
N ASN A 38 0.56 -6.93 7.03
CA ASN A 38 1.36 -7.04 5.81
C ASN A 38 1.81 -8.49 5.62
N ILE A 39 1.64 -9.01 4.42
CA ILE A 39 1.95 -10.40 4.06
C ILE A 39 2.87 -10.39 2.83
N ASN A 40 3.96 -11.13 2.89
CA ASN A 40 4.87 -11.33 1.77
C ASN A 40 4.51 -12.59 0.99
N ALA A 41 4.33 -12.47 -0.31
CA ALA A 41 4.38 -13.60 -1.23
C ALA A 41 5.84 -13.84 -1.61
N THR A 42 6.36 -15.03 -1.36
CA THR A 42 7.80 -15.32 -1.45
C THR A 42 8.14 -16.25 -2.60
N ASP A 43 9.39 -16.24 -3.05
CA ASP A 43 9.89 -17.18 -4.06
C ASP A 43 9.90 -18.64 -3.57
N ALA A 44 9.84 -18.86 -2.25
CA ALA A 44 9.62 -20.20 -1.68
C ALA A 44 8.17 -20.70 -1.86
N LYS A 45 7.31 -19.92 -2.53
CA LYS A 45 5.90 -20.22 -2.79
C LYS A 45 5.09 -20.41 -1.52
N VAL A 46 5.28 -19.46 -0.58
CA VAL A 46 4.51 -19.35 0.66
C VAL A 46 4.10 -17.90 0.88
N PHE A 47 2.96 -17.71 1.54
CA PHE A 47 2.59 -16.43 2.15
C PHE A 47 3.21 -16.34 3.54
N SER A 48 3.87 -15.23 3.84
CA SER A 48 4.56 -15.04 5.13
C SER A 48 4.21 -13.68 5.75
N PRO A 49 3.55 -13.65 6.92
CA PRO A 49 2.94 -14.79 7.61
C PRO A 49 1.79 -15.40 6.82
N SER A 50 1.49 -16.68 7.01
CA SER A 50 0.37 -17.35 6.32
C SER A 50 -0.99 -17.02 6.93
N THR A 51 -1.01 -16.52 8.16
CA THR A 51 -2.23 -16.12 8.87
C THR A 51 -2.07 -14.70 9.42
N ALA A 52 -3.16 -13.94 9.40
CA ALA A 52 -3.23 -12.64 10.03
C ALA A 52 -4.62 -12.44 10.65
N THR A 53 -4.67 -11.70 11.75
CA THR A 53 -5.92 -11.32 12.42
C THR A 53 -6.05 -9.81 12.43
N ILE A 54 -7.18 -9.32 11.96
CA ILE A 54 -7.51 -7.90 11.91
C ILE A 54 -8.92 -7.66 12.45
N THR A 55 -9.30 -6.40 12.61
CA THR A 55 -10.68 -6.00 12.94
C THR A 55 -11.42 -5.61 11.66
N HIS A 56 -12.72 -5.83 11.62
CA HIS A 56 -13.56 -5.42 10.49
C HIS A 56 -13.37 -3.91 10.17
N GLY A 57 -13.39 -3.59 8.90
CA GLY A 57 -13.09 -2.25 8.38
C GLY A 57 -11.59 -1.99 8.15
N GLN A 58 -10.71 -2.86 8.63
CA GLN A 58 -9.28 -2.76 8.36
C GLN A 58 -8.89 -3.48 7.07
N SER A 59 -7.67 -3.17 6.61
CA SER A 59 -7.11 -3.72 5.37
C SER A 59 -5.92 -4.62 5.64
N VAL A 60 -5.69 -5.55 4.73
CA VAL A 60 -4.47 -6.34 4.61
C VAL A 60 -3.77 -5.95 3.32
N CYS A 61 -2.46 -5.86 3.37
CA CYS A 61 -1.62 -5.65 2.20
C CYS A 61 -0.76 -6.89 1.94
N TRP A 62 -0.81 -7.40 0.72
CA TRP A 62 0.12 -8.39 0.22
C TRP A 62 1.15 -7.72 -0.67
N GLN A 63 2.41 -8.12 -0.55
CA GLN A 63 3.49 -7.65 -1.40
C GLN A 63 4.30 -8.81 -1.96
N ASN A 64 4.80 -8.65 -3.16
CA ASN A 64 5.68 -9.61 -3.80
C ASN A 64 7.05 -8.97 -3.98
N ASN A 65 7.97 -9.26 -3.06
CA ASN A 65 9.36 -8.82 -3.13
C ASN A 65 10.27 -9.83 -3.84
N GLY A 66 9.69 -10.95 -4.30
CA GLY A 66 10.40 -11.98 -5.06
C GLY A 66 10.35 -11.76 -6.56
N SER A 67 10.87 -12.72 -7.30
CA SER A 67 10.90 -12.73 -8.76
C SER A 67 9.76 -13.52 -9.40
N SER A 68 9.17 -14.45 -8.67
CA SER A 68 8.05 -15.28 -9.15
C SER A 68 6.74 -14.48 -9.09
N SER A 69 5.89 -14.64 -10.10
CA SER A 69 4.53 -14.10 -10.06
C SER A 69 3.62 -14.94 -9.16
N HIS A 70 2.70 -14.27 -8.46
CA HIS A 70 1.72 -14.90 -7.60
C HIS A 70 0.31 -14.37 -7.89
N THR A 71 -0.68 -14.94 -7.22
CA THR A 71 -2.03 -14.37 -7.07
C THR A 71 -2.43 -14.38 -5.61
N VAL A 72 -3.37 -13.51 -5.26
CA VAL A 72 -4.07 -13.52 -3.97
C VAL A 72 -5.53 -13.71 -4.27
N THR A 73 -6.03 -14.93 -4.07
CA THR A 73 -7.38 -15.30 -4.47
C THR A 73 -8.09 -15.97 -3.31
N SER A 74 -9.23 -15.40 -2.89
CA SER A 74 -10.06 -16.02 -1.85
C SER A 74 -10.57 -17.38 -2.32
N ASN A 75 -10.74 -18.32 -1.38
CA ASN A 75 -11.17 -19.69 -1.74
C ASN A 75 -12.60 -19.73 -2.27
N ASP A 76 -13.44 -18.75 -1.95
CA ASP A 76 -14.77 -18.58 -2.52
C ASP A 76 -14.78 -17.97 -3.94
N ASN A 77 -13.60 -17.53 -4.44
CA ASN A 77 -13.38 -16.85 -5.71
C ASN A 77 -14.18 -15.55 -5.90
N THR A 78 -14.78 -15.01 -4.86
CA THR A 78 -15.65 -13.83 -4.92
C THR A 78 -15.26 -12.70 -4.00
N SER A 79 -14.74 -13.00 -2.80
CA SER A 79 -14.40 -11.99 -1.80
C SER A 79 -13.26 -11.10 -2.23
N PHE A 80 -12.21 -11.67 -2.79
CA PHE A 80 -11.10 -10.94 -3.42
C PHE A 80 -10.33 -11.81 -4.39
N ASN A 81 -9.79 -11.18 -5.40
CA ASN A 81 -8.94 -11.82 -6.40
C ASN A 81 -8.04 -10.78 -7.06
N SER A 82 -6.73 -10.99 -7.01
CA SER A 82 -5.76 -10.13 -7.68
C SER A 82 -4.55 -10.91 -8.13
N SER A 83 -4.02 -10.57 -9.30
CA SER A 83 -2.65 -10.93 -9.66
C SER A 83 -1.68 -10.15 -8.76
N LEU A 84 -0.55 -10.76 -8.44
CA LEU A 84 0.52 -10.17 -7.64
C LEU A 84 1.87 -10.44 -8.31
N PRO A 85 2.17 -9.73 -9.42
CA PRO A 85 3.47 -9.84 -10.08
C PRO A 85 4.62 -9.37 -9.20
N SER A 86 5.85 -9.72 -9.57
CA SER A 86 7.07 -9.24 -8.91
C SER A 86 7.05 -7.71 -8.73
N GLY A 87 7.39 -7.25 -7.54
CA GLY A 87 7.47 -5.83 -7.17
C GLY A 87 6.11 -5.14 -6.94
N GLN A 88 4.99 -5.87 -7.00
CA GLN A 88 3.66 -5.29 -6.84
C GLN A 88 3.09 -5.54 -5.44
N ILE A 89 2.11 -4.72 -5.09
CA ILE A 89 1.29 -4.89 -3.88
C ILE A 89 -0.18 -5.03 -4.26
N PHE A 90 -0.94 -5.67 -3.36
CA PHE A 90 -2.40 -5.73 -3.38
C PHE A 90 -2.92 -5.40 -1.99
N VAL A 91 -3.88 -4.50 -1.90
CA VAL A 91 -4.52 -4.11 -0.64
C VAL A 91 -6.00 -4.42 -0.73
N HIS A 92 -6.53 -5.09 0.29
CA HIS A 92 -7.96 -5.39 0.40
C HIS A 92 -8.49 -5.01 1.77
N THR A 93 -9.64 -4.34 1.80
CA THR A 93 -10.36 -3.97 3.03
C THR A 93 -11.44 -4.99 3.34
N PHE A 94 -11.52 -5.43 4.59
CA PHE A 94 -12.48 -6.43 5.05
C PHE A 94 -13.60 -5.74 5.84
N PRO A 95 -14.78 -5.49 5.23
CA PRO A 95 -15.86 -4.75 5.89
C PRO A 95 -16.61 -5.58 6.94
N THR A 96 -16.52 -6.91 6.89
CA THR A 96 -17.28 -7.82 7.76
C THR A 96 -16.37 -8.80 8.48
N ALA A 97 -16.75 -9.17 9.72
CA ALA A 97 -16.08 -10.22 10.48
C ALA A 97 -16.24 -11.59 9.80
N GLY A 98 -15.27 -12.45 9.97
CA GLY A 98 -15.29 -13.81 9.44
C GLY A 98 -13.89 -14.39 9.24
N SER A 99 -13.83 -15.58 8.66
CA SER A 99 -12.61 -16.25 8.25
C SER A 99 -12.52 -16.28 6.73
N PHE A 100 -11.41 -15.81 6.20
CA PHE A 100 -11.20 -15.66 4.75
C PHE A 100 -9.96 -16.45 4.33
N PRO A 101 -10.09 -17.74 4.06
CA PRO A 101 -9.01 -18.53 3.50
C PRO A 101 -8.75 -18.11 2.05
N TYR A 102 -7.49 -18.11 1.66
CA TYR A 102 -7.06 -17.71 0.31
C TYR A 102 -5.88 -18.56 -0.18
N ARG A 103 -5.59 -18.45 -1.44
CA ARG A 103 -4.53 -19.19 -2.12
C ARG A 103 -3.90 -18.39 -3.25
N CYS A 104 -2.73 -18.82 -3.67
CA CYS A 104 -2.18 -18.52 -4.99
C CYS A 104 -2.71 -19.55 -5.99
N THR A 105 -3.23 -19.10 -7.13
CA THR A 105 -3.76 -20.00 -8.16
C THR A 105 -2.68 -20.55 -9.08
N ILE A 106 -1.47 -19.97 -9.06
CA ILE A 106 -0.33 -20.37 -9.89
C ILE A 106 0.48 -21.51 -9.24
N HIS A 107 0.53 -21.51 -7.89
CA HIS A 107 1.37 -22.44 -7.12
C HIS A 107 0.52 -23.27 -6.17
N ALA A 108 0.47 -24.58 -6.39
CA ALA A 108 -0.23 -25.51 -5.53
C ALA A 108 0.35 -25.48 -4.09
N GLY A 109 -0.53 -25.50 -3.07
CA GLY A 109 -0.14 -25.50 -1.67
C GLY A 109 0.26 -24.14 -1.08
N MET A 110 0.29 -23.07 -1.87
CA MET A 110 0.53 -21.71 -1.39
C MET A 110 -0.79 -21.10 -0.90
N THR A 111 -1.02 -21.17 0.41
CA THR A 111 -2.29 -20.80 1.06
C THR A 111 -2.08 -19.91 2.27
N GLY A 112 -3.15 -19.22 2.66
CA GLY A 112 -3.20 -18.41 3.88
C GLY A 112 -4.63 -18.22 4.37
N THR A 113 -4.78 -17.56 5.51
CA THR A 113 -6.11 -17.23 6.09
C THR A 113 -6.05 -15.88 6.78
N ILE A 114 -7.03 -15.03 6.50
CA ILE A 114 -7.27 -13.80 7.25
C ILE A 114 -8.46 -14.03 8.17
N THR A 115 -8.25 -13.78 9.47
CA THR A 115 -9.31 -13.76 10.47
C THR A 115 -9.69 -12.33 10.76
N VAL A 116 -10.97 -12.01 10.66
CA VAL A 116 -11.52 -10.67 10.88
C VAL A 116 -12.49 -10.71 12.05
N ASN A 117 -12.19 -9.94 13.10
CA ASN A 117 -12.99 -9.81 14.32
C ASN A 117 -13.97 -8.64 14.22
#